data_0ba7106a0068a3b143c6413d8ca8e2b8
#
_entry.id   0ba7106a0068a3b143c6413d8ca8e2b8
#
_cell.length_a   1.000
_cell.length_b   1.000
_cell.length_c   1.000
_cell.angle_alpha   90.00
_cell.angle_beta   90.00
_cell.angle_gamma   90.00
#
_symmetry.space_group_name_H-M   'P 1'
#
loop_
_entity.id
_entity.type
_entity.pdbx_description
1 polymer ?
#
loop_
_entity_poly.entity_id
_entity_poly.type
_entity_poly.pdbx_seq_one_letter_code
_entity_poly.pdbx_strand_id
1 'polypeptide(L)'
;MTVHIGANKGDIAETILLPGDPLRAKWVAENMLENVTQYNSVRNMFGYTGTYKGNRISIQGTGMGIPSISIYVTELFKDFDVQTAIRIGTCGGIGKTKLRDVIIAMGASTDSGVNRRTMGGLDFAPIANYDLLNAAVDAAKAHGINYHVGGIASMDVFYDDSNAFDVLEAHGVLGIEMEASGLYTIAARYGRRALAICTVSDLIRTHEKTSSEERETGFQAMVEVALEAAFA
;
A
#
# COMPACT_ATOMS: atom_id res chain seq x y z
N MET A 1 18.19 -11.01 9.77
CA MET A 1 18.02 -11.53 8.39
C MET A 1 16.96 -12.61 8.40
N THR A 2 15.98 -12.51 7.52
CA THR A 2 14.95 -13.54 7.31
C THR A 2 15.15 -14.21 5.94
N VAL A 3 14.21 -15.06 5.50
CA VAL A 3 14.29 -15.74 4.18
C VAL A 3 14.16 -14.74 3.02
N HIS A 4 13.38 -13.66 3.20
CA HIS A 4 13.04 -12.73 2.11
C HIS A 4 13.63 -11.33 2.30
N ILE A 5 14.10 -11.00 3.51
CA ILE A 5 14.67 -9.69 3.85
C ILE A 5 16.08 -9.86 4.40
N GLY A 6 17.07 -9.31 3.67
CA GLY A 6 18.51 -9.43 3.99
C GLY A 6 19.02 -8.45 5.05
N ALA A 7 18.14 -7.70 5.71
CA ALA A 7 18.49 -6.72 6.74
C ALA A 7 18.94 -7.36 8.06
N ASN A 8 19.73 -6.61 8.83
CA ASN A 8 19.99 -6.91 10.24
C ASN A 8 18.93 -6.23 11.12
N LYS A 9 18.89 -6.63 12.39
CA LYS A 9 18.04 -5.95 13.37
C LYS A 9 18.51 -4.52 13.57
N GLY A 10 17.60 -3.56 13.40
CA GLY A 10 17.90 -2.15 13.47
C GLY A 10 18.17 -1.47 12.12
N ASP A 11 18.36 -2.21 11.03
CA ASP A 11 18.51 -1.61 9.68
C ASP A 11 17.20 -0.99 9.18
N ILE A 12 16.06 -1.55 9.58
CA ILE A 12 14.72 -1.11 9.16
C ILE A 12 14.13 -0.16 10.22
N ALA A 13 13.47 0.92 9.78
CA ALA A 13 12.78 1.85 10.66
C ALA A 13 11.46 1.27 11.19
N GLU A 14 10.94 1.82 12.28
CA GLU A 14 9.64 1.45 12.84
C GLU A 14 8.47 1.83 11.91
N THR A 15 8.67 2.81 11.04
CA THR A 15 7.70 3.23 10.02
C THR A 15 8.22 2.89 8.63
N ILE A 16 7.37 2.26 7.81
CA ILE A 16 7.76 1.81 6.48
C ILE A 16 6.68 2.10 5.42
N LEU A 17 7.11 2.52 4.23
CA LEU A 17 6.28 2.58 3.03
C LEU A 17 6.42 1.28 2.23
N LEU A 18 5.31 0.82 1.67
CA LEU A 18 5.21 -0.47 0.98
C LEU A 18 4.62 -0.31 -0.43
N PRO A 19 5.43 0.05 -1.45
CA PRO A 19 5.02 -0.13 -2.84
C PRO A 19 5.03 -1.61 -3.23
N GLY A 20 4.17 -2.00 -4.17
CA GLY A 20 4.27 -3.32 -4.81
C GLY A 20 5.52 -3.44 -5.68
N ASP A 21 5.83 -2.38 -6.41
CA ASP A 21 6.94 -2.28 -7.34
C ASP A 21 8.26 -1.93 -6.63
N PRO A 22 9.31 -2.76 -6.74
CA PRO A 22 10.62 -2.47 -6.16
C PRO A 22 11.34 -1.28 -6.81
N LEU A 23 11.06 -0.97 -8.09
CA LEU A 23 11.61 0.22 -8.75
C LEU A 23 10.96 1.49 -8.21
N ARG A 24 9.68 1.47 -7.86
CA ARG A 24 9.06 2.57 -7.12
C ARG A 24 9.70 2.75 -5.74
N ALA A 25 10.01 1.66 -5.03
CA ALA A 25 10.75 1.77 -3.77
C ALA A 25 12.08 2.47 -3.94
N LYS A 26 12.81 2.12 -5.00
CA LYS A 26 14.08 2.76 -5.35
C LYS A 26 13.90 4.24 -5.69
N TRP A 27 12.93 4.56 -6.58
CA TRP A 27 12.68 5.94 -6.99
C TRP A 27 12.33 6.85 -5.81
N VAL A 28 11.44 6.40 -4.91
CA VAL A 28 11.08 7.17 -3.70
C VAL A 28 12.30 7.37 -2.79
N ALA A 29 13.09 6.33 -2.58
CA ALA A 29 14.29 6.41 -1.77
C ALA A 29 15.27 7.44 -2.32
N GLU A 30 15.53 7.43 -3.63
CA GLU A 30 16.52 8.29 -4.28
C GLU A 30 16.04 9.75 -4.45
N ASN A 31 14.73 9.99 -4.55
CA ASN A 31 14.18 11.32 -4.86
C ASN A 31 13.49 12.03 -3.69
N MET A 32 13.07 11.29 -2.66
CA MET A 32 12.26 11.84 -1.57
C MET A 32 12.85 11.62 -0.17
N LEU A 33 13.89 10.79 -0.03
CA LEU A 33 14.54 10.55 1.25
C LEU A 33 15.99 11.04 1.24
N GLU A 34 16.49 11.37 2.43
CA GLU A 34 17.88 11.75 2.67
C GLU A 34 18.63 10.62 3.36
N ASN A 35 19.98 10.59 3.24
CA ASN A 35 20.87 9.64 3.93
C ASN A 35 20.49 8.17 3.67
N VAL A 36 20.15 7.84 2.43
CA VAL A 36 19.60 6.54 2.03
C VAL A 36 20.65 5.44 2.08
N THR A 37 20.26 4.31 2.67
CA THR A 37 21.02 3.05 2.65
C THR A 37 20.12 1.91 2.20
N GLN A 38 20.57 1.14 1.21
CA GLN A 38 19.87 -0.07 0.78
C GLN A 38 20.16 -1.21 1.75
N TYR A 39 19.11 -1.80 2.36
CA TYR A 39 19.26 -2.94 3.27
C TYR A 39 18.83 -4.27 2.66
N ASN A 40 18.04 -4.25 1.58
CA ASN A 40 17.54 -5.47 0.94
C ASN A 40 17.64 -5.41 -0.58
N SER A 41 18.10 -6.55 -1.16
CA SER A 41 18.04 -6.83 -2.60
C SER A 41 17.64 -8.28 -2.89
N VAL A 42 17.27 -9.03 -1.84
CA VAL A 42 16.82 -10.42 -1.99
C VAL A 42 15.62 -10.48 -2.91
N ARG A 43 15.67 -11.35 -3.94
CA ARG A 43 14.63 -11.51 -4.96
C ARG A 43 14.30 -10.22 -5.72
N ASN A 44 15.20 -9.24 -5.75
CA ASN A 44 15.02 -7.89 -6.29
C ASN A 44 13.89 -7.07 -5.60
N MET A 45 13.42 -7.50 -4.42
CA MET A 45 12.51 -6.70 -3.61
C MET A 45 13.33 -5.69 -2.81
N PHE A 46 13.70 -4.61 -3.50
CA PHE A 46 14.57 -3.57 -2.94
C PHE A 46 13.96 -2.93 -1.69
N GLY A 47 14.81 -2.78 -0.68
CA GLY A 47 14.47 -2.13 0.57
C GLY A 47 15.52 -1.10 0.96
N TYR A 48 15.08 0.08 1.38
CA TYR A 48 15.92 1.22 1.73
C TYR A 48 15.48 1.82 3.06
N THR A 49 16.43 2.35 3.79
CA THR A 49 16.18 3.21 4.98
C THR A 49 16.84 4.54 4.76
N GLY A 50 16.15 5.61 5.07
CA GLY A 50 16.63 6.98 5.00
C GLY A 50 15.92 7.87 6.02
N THR A 51 15.93 9.16 5.78
CA THR A 51 15.22 10.16 6.60
C THR A 51 14.31 11.03 5.74
N TYR A 52 13.17 11.40 6.27
CA TYR A 52 12.26 12.40 5.71
C TYR A 52 12.00 13.48 6.75
N LYS A 53 12.37 14.72 6.47
CA LYS A 53 12.26 15.85 7.41
C LYS A 53 12.86 15.52 8.79
N GLY A 54 14.01 14.83 8.79
CA GLY A 54 14.73 14.41 10.01
C GLY A 54 14.19 13.14 10.68
N ASN A 55 13.06 12.59 10.26
CA ASN A 55 12.47 11.37 10.81
C ASN A 55 12.95 10.14 10.03
N ARG A 56 13.34 9.08 10.72
CA ARG A 56 13.82 7.84 10.10
C ARG A 56 12.66 7.05 9.53
N ILE A 57 12.76 6.64 8.26
CA ILE A 57 11.74 5.87 7.54
C ILE A 57 12.38 4.84 6.63
N SER A 58 11.69 3.73 6.43
CA SER A 58 12.06 2.72 5.44
C SER A 58 11.05 2.66 4.30
N ILE A 59 11.49 2.08 3.20
CA ILE A 59 10.62 1.75 2.07
C ILE A 59 11.05 0.40 1.50
N GLN A 60 10.09 -0.47 1.15
CA GLN A 60 10.36 -1.81 0.63
C GLN A 60 9.33 -2.24 -0.40
N GLY A 61 9.80 -2.79 -1.52
CA GLY A 61 8.97 -3.49 -2.48
C GLY A 61 8.34 -4.76 -1.89
N THR A 62 7.08 -5.02 -2.20
CA THR A 62 6.33 -6.17 -1.67
C THR A 62 5.88 -7.17 -2.73
N GLY A 63 6.05 -6.85 -4.02
CA GLY A 63 5.48 -7.60 -5.13
C GLY A 63 3.97 -7.37 -5.26
N MET A 64 3.32 -8.22 -6.04
CA MET A 64 1.88 -8.16 -6.31
C MET A 64 1.14 -9.31 -5.62
N GLY A 65 -0.06 -9.00 -5.15
CA GLY A 65 -1.01 -9.95 -4.58
C GLY A 65 -0.87 -10.18 -3.07
N ILE A 66 -1.97 -10.55 -2.44
CA ILE A 66 -2.04 -10.83 -1.00
C ILE A 66 -0.99 -11.85 -0.55
N PRO A 67 -0.73 -12.96 -1.26
CA PRO A 67 0.30 -13.90 -0.84
C PRO A 67 1.69 -13.28 -0.76
N SER A 68 2.07 -12.41 -1.71
CA SER A 68 3.38 -11.76 -1.72
C SER A 68 3.52 -10.77 -0.57
N ILE A 69 2.62 -9.79 -0.46
CA ILE A 69 2.68 -8.80 0.63
C ILE A 69 2.62 -9.45 2.01
N SER A 70 1.88 -10.57 2.15
CA SER A 70 1.77 -11.30 3.40
C SER A 70 3.11 -11.81 3.92
N ILE A 71 4.00 -12.24 3.03
CA ILE A 71 5.36 -12.66 3.38
C ILE A 71 6.13 -11.49 3.98
N TYR A 72 6.25 -10.39 3.23
CA TYR A 72 7.07 -9.25 3.64
C TYR A 72 6.54 -8.57 4.90
N VAL A 73 5.23 -8.32 4.97
CA VAL A 73 4.62 -7.65 6.15
C VAL A 73 4.73 -8.51 7.40
N THR A 74 4.60 -9.84 7.27
CA THR A 74 4.80 -10.75 8.41
C THR A 74 6.23 -10.67 8.94
N GLU A 75 7.23 -10.73 8.07
CA GLU A 75 8.63 -10.62 8.47
C GLU A 75 8.95 -9.24 9.07
N LEU A 76 8.45 -8.16 8.46
CA LEU A 76 8.64 -6.80 8.93
C LEU A 76 8.09 -6.59 10.35
N PHE A 77 6.88 -7.04 10.62
CA PHE A 77 6.26 -6.89 11.94
C PHE A 77 6.85 -7.82 13.00
N LYS A 78 7.13 -9.07 12.62
CA LYS A 78 7.55 -10.10 13.56
C LYS A 78 9.05 -10.03 13.88
N ASP A 79 9.89 -9.83 12.86
CA ASP A 79 11.33 -10.02 12.97
C ASP A 79 12.11 -8.70 13.01
N PHE A 80 11.53 -7.61 12.46
CA PHE A 80 12.16 -6.28 12.39
C PHE A 80 11.45 -5.21 13.21
N ASP A 81 10.41 -5.58 13.96
CA ASP A 81 9.67 -4.71 14.88
C ASP A 81 9.09 -3.43 14.25
N VAL A 82 8.70 -3.50 12.99
CA VAL A 82 7.97 -2.41 12.32
C VAL A 82 6.64 -2.18 13.04
N GLN A 83 6.32 -0.93 13.34
CA GLN A 83 5.13 -0.52 14.07
C GLN A 83 4.04 0.02 13.15
N THR A 84 4.46 0.69 12.05
CA THR A 84 3.57 1.37 11.11
C THR A 84 3.94 1.02 9.69
N ALA A 85 2.98 0.54 8.90
CA ALA A 85 3.16 0.22 7.50
C ALA A 85 2.13 0.95 6.62
N ILE A 86 2.59 1.75 5.66
CA ILE A 86 1.73 2.46 4.73
C ILE A 86 1.99 1.96 3.31
N ARG A 87 0.99 1.29 2.73
CA ARG A 87 1.04 0.90 1.33
C ARG A 87 0.85 2.13 0.44
N ILE A 88 1.74 2.27 -0.54
CA ILE A 88 1.68 3.26 -1.61
C ILE A 88 1.55 2.54 -2.94
N GLY A 89 0.33 2.45 -3.47
CA GLY A 89 0.00 1.62 -4.61
C GLY A 89 -0.67 2.34 -5.76
N THR A 90 -0.96 1.57 -6.80
CA THR A 90 -1.88 1.97 -7.87
C THR A 90 -3.14 1.11 -7.81
N CYS A 91 -4.22 1.60 -8.35
CA CYS A 91 -5.47 0.85 -8.45
C CYS A 91 -6.19 1.18 -9.76
N GLY A 92 -7.00 0.25 -10.22
CA GLY A 92 -8.03 0.51 -11.22
C GLY A 92 -9.21 1.23 -10.56
N GLY A 93 -9.55 2.40 -11.06
CA GLY A 93 -10.67 3.20 -10.53
C GLY A 93 -12.02 2.70 -11.05
N ILE A 94 -13.03 2.73 -10.20
CA ILE A 94 -14.44 2.47 -10.55
C ILE A 94 -15.36 3.54 -9.99
N GLY A 95 -16.58 3.63 -10.53
CA GLY A 95 -17.60 4.57 -10.08
C GLY A 95 -17.21 6.03 -10.35
N LYS A 96 -17.11 6.82 -9.32
CA LYS A 96 -16.87 8.27 -9.40
C LYS A 96 -15.42 8.71 -9.51
N THR A 97 -14.48 7.79 -9.44
CA THR A 97 -13.04 8.09 -9.45
C THR A 97 -12.55 8.46 -10.85
N LYS A 98 -11.49 9.25 -10.92
CA LYS A 98 -10.84 9.70 -12.16
C LYS A 98 -9.37 9.33 -12.15
N LEU A 99 -8.74 9.32 -13.31
CA LEU A 99 -7.29 9.14 -13.40
C LEU A 99 -6.54 10.14 -12.52
N ARG A 100 -5.54 9.65 -11.80
CA ARG A 100 -4.69 10.38 -10.85
C ARG A 100 -5.37 10.80 -9.55
N ASP A 101 -6.66 10.47 -9.34
CA ASP A 101 -7.27 10.63 -8.02
C ASP A 101 -6.51 9.77 -7.00
N VAL A 102 -6.39 10.29 -5.78
CA VAL A 102 -5.82 9.54 -4.65
C VAL A 102 -6.96 8.91 -3.84
N ILE A 103 -6.88 7.62 -3.58
CA ILE A 103 -7.80 6.91 -2.70
C ILE A 103 -7.09 6.59 -1.38
N ILE A 104 -7.63 7.12 -0.28
CA ILE A 104 -7.23 6.77 1.08
C ILE A 104 -8.19 5.68 1.55
N ALA A 105 -7.71 4.44 1.61
CA ALA A 105 -8.57 3.27 1.77
C ALA A 105 -8.90 3.03 3.25
N MET A 106 -10.16 3.26 3.63
CA MET A 106 -10.61 3.01 5.01
C MET A 106 -10.85 1.52 5.30
N GLY A 107 -11.08 0.71 4.26
CA GLY A 107 -11.23 -0.73 4.35
C GLY A 107 -11.05 -1.39 2.99
N ALA A 108 -10.80 -2.68 2.96
CA ALA A 108 -10.55 -3.43 1.74
C ALA A 108 -11.32 -4.75 1.70
N SER A 109 -12.31 -4.86 0.84
CA SER A 109 -12.94 -6.13 0.48
C SER A 109 -11.95 -7.05 -0.23
N THR A 110 -12.24 -8.35 -0.32
CA THR A 110 -11.38 -9.27 -1.06
C THR A 110 -12.13 -10.53 -1.47
N ASP A 111 -11.73 -11.09 -2.62
CA ASP A 111 -12.07 -12.44 -3.06
C ASP A 111 -11.05 -13.49 -2.61
N SER A 112 -9.91 -13.04 -2.05
CA SER A 112 -8.80 -13.92 -1.68
C SER A 112 -9.16 -14.87 -0.54
N GLY A 113 -8.86 -16.14 -0.74
CA GLY A 113 -8.97 -17.16 0.30
C GLY A 113 -7.91 -17.05 1.41
N VAL A 114 -6.87 -16.23 1.24
CA VAL A 114 -5.76 -16.13 2.21
C VAL A 114 -6.24 -15.60 3.55
N ASN A 115 -6.97 -14.48 3.56
CA ASN A 115 -7.49 -13.88 4.79
C ASN A 115 -8.44 -14.85 5.52
N ARG A 116 -9.40 -15.40 4.80
CA ARG A 116 -10.38 -16.35 5.35
C ARG A 116 -9.72 -17.58 5.96
N ARG A 117 -8.69 -18.12 5.30
CA ARG A 117 -7.91 -19.26 5.80
C ARG A 117 -7.17 -18.92 7.11
N THR A 118 -6.54 -17.75 7.17
CA THR A 118 -5.80 -17.32 8.38
C THR A 118 -6.73 -16.95 9.54
N MET A 119 -7.97 -16.59 9.26
CA MET A 119 -9.01 -16.29 10.24
C MET A 119 -9.87 -17.53 10.64
N GLY A 120 -9.43 -18.74 10.29
CA GLY A 120 -10.15 -19.96 10.65
C GLY A 120 -11.53 -20.11 9.96
N GLY A 121 -11.70 -19.51 8.80
CA GLY A 121 -12.94 -19.53 8.01
C GLY A 121 -13.90 -18.39 8.31
N LEU A 122 -13.59 -17.51 9.27
CA LEU A 122 -14.40 -16.33 9.58
C LEU A 122 -14.21 -15.24 8.51
N ASP A 123 -15.27 -14.48 8.27
CA ASP A 123 -15.17 -13.24 7.49
C ASP A 123 -14.63 -12.13 8.41
N PHE A 124 -13.56 -11.51 8.01
CA PHE A 124 -12.89 -10.42 8.73
C PHE A 124 -13.09 -9.11 7.97
N ALA A 125 -13.24 -8.00 8.68
CA ALA A 125 -13.30 -6.67 8.12
C ALA A 125 -11.89 -6.02 8.12
N PRO A 126 -11.13 -6.08 7.01
CA PRO A 126 -9.82 -5.45 6.92
C PRO A 126 -9.97 -3.92 6.86
N ILE A 127 -9.64 -3.25 7.95
CA ILE A 127 -9.77 -1.79 8.10
C ILE A 127 -8.44 -1.13 8.39
N ALA A 128 -8.31 0.12 7.95
CA ALA A 128 -7.17 0.99 8.23
C ALA A 128 -7.10 1.39 9.71
N ASN A 129 -5.90 1.76 10.15
CA ASN A 129 -5.75 2.50 11.40
C ASN A 129 -6.37 3.90 11.24
N TYR A 130 -7.24 4.29 12.17
CA TYR A 130 -8.00 5.54 12.09
C TYR A 130 -7.09 6.78 12.12
N ASP A 131 -6.08 6.80 13.00
CA ASP A 131 -5.19 7.96 13.15
C ASP A 131 -4.37 8.20 11.87
N LEU A 132 -3.82 7.13 11.28
CA LEU A 132 -3.12 7.21 9.99
C LEU A 132 -4.03 7.68 8.85
N LEU A 133 -5.28 7.19 8.82
CA LEU A 133 -6.25 7.61 7.81
C LEU A 133 -6.55 9.10 7.94
N ASN A 134 -6.82 9.57 9.16
CA ASN A 134 -7.11 10.97 9.42
C ASN A 134 -5.92 11.87 9.06
N ALA A 135 -4.71 11.48 9.45
CA ALA A 135 -3.48 12.19 9.09
C ALA A 135 -3.27 12.27 7.56
N ALA A 136 -3.55 11.19 6.83
CA ALA A 136 -3.48 11.20 5.37
C ALA A 136 -4.53 12.13 4.73
N VAL A 137 -5.74 12.20 5.30
CA VAL A 137 -6.77 13.15 4.86
C VAL A 137 -6.33 14.59 5.07
N ASP A 138 -5.74 14.90 6.22
CA ASP A 138 -5.27 16.25 6.52
C ASP A 138 -4.07 16.64 5.64
N ALA A 139 -3.14 15.71 5.37
CA ALA A 139 -2.06 15.91 4.42
C ALA A 139 -2.58 16.17 3.01
N ALA A 140 -3.53 15.37 2.52
CA ALA A 140 -4.11 15.55 1.19
C ALA A 140 -4.79 16.92 1.04
N LYS A 141 -5.51 17.39 2.07
CA LYS A 141 -6.10 18.73 2.11
C LYS A 141 -5.03 19.84 2.07
N ALA A 142 -3.99 19.70 2.89
CA ALA A 142 -2.92 20.69 2.99
C ALA A 142 -2.17 20.87 1.65
N HIS A 143 -2.00 19.80 0.90
CA HIS A 143 -1.37 19.80 -0.42
C HIS A 143 -2.33 20.09 -1.59
N GLY A 144 -3.63 20.26 -1.33
CA GLY A 144 -4.64 20.49 -2.37
C GLY A 144 -4.84 19.31 -3.31
N ILE A 145 -4.53 18.09 -2.86
CA ILE A 145 -4.63 16.86 -3.64
C ILE A 145 -6.10 16.44 -3.74
N ASN A 146 -6.54 16.06 -4.95
CA ASN A 146 -7.85 15.47 -5.13
C ASN A 146 -7.87 14.05 -4.57
N TYR A 147 -8.71 13.79 -3.57
CA TYR A 147 -8.75 12.52 -2.88
C TYR A 147 -10.16 12.01 -2.59
N HIS A 148 -10.26 10.71 -2.40
CA HIS A 148 -11.45 10.03 -1.93
C HIS A 148 -11.12 9.19 -0.69
N VAL A 149 -12.05 9.09 0.24
CA VAL A 149 -11.97 8.17 1.38
C VAL A 149 -13.08 7.14 1.23
N GLY A 150 -12.76 5.85 1.31
CA GLY A 150 -13.77 4.79 1.20
C GLY A 150 -13.18 3.39 1.07
N GLY A 151 -14.04 2.45 0.73
CA GLY A 151 -13.65 1.05 0.51
C GLY A 151 -12.96 0.86 -0.84
N ILE A 152 -11.98 -0.05 -0.85
CA ILE A 152 -11.38 -0.61 -2.06
C ILE A 152 -11.55 -2.13 -2.07
N ALA A 153 -11.14 -2.80 -3.15
CA ALA A 153 -11.12 -4.26 -3.20
C ALA A 153 -9.74 -4.78 -3.60
N SER A 154 -9.25 -5.76 -2.84
CA SER A 154 -8.04 -6.50 -3.15
C SER A 154 -8.43 -7.82 -3.81
N MET A 155 -8.14 -7.95 -5.12
CA MET A 155 -8.52 -9.10 -5.92
C MET A 155 -7.32 -9.97 -6.25
N ASP A 156 -7.51 -11.30 -6.26
CA ASP A 156 -6.45 -12.25 -6.63
C ASP A 156 -6.28 -12.37 -8.15
N VAL A 157 -7.33 -12.03 -8.92
CA VAL A 157 -7.35 -12.14 -10.39
C VAL A 157 -7.32 -10.76 -11.01
N PHE A 158 -6.26 -10.46 -11.79
CA PHE A 158 -6.12 -9.19 -12.49
C PHE A 158 -6.97 -9.11 -13.76
N TYR A 159 -6.97 -10.19 -14.54
CA TYR A 159 -7.79 -10.32 -15.75
C TYR A 159 -9.05 -11.12 -15.40
N ASP A 160 -10.06 -10.42 -14.92
CA ASP A 160 -11.31 -11.01 -14.44
C ASP A 160 -12.43 -10.80 -15.49
N ASP A 161 -12.94 -11.89 -16.03
CA ASP A 161 -14.05 -11.91 -16.99
C ASP A 161 -15.42 -12.08 -16.30
N SER A 162 -15.46 -12.04 -14.96
CA SER A 162 -16.70 -12.13 -14.19
C SER A 162 -17.41 -10.79 -14.09
N ASN A 163 -18.56 -10.76 -13.41
CA ASN A 163 -19.28 -9.52 -13.09
C ASN A 163 -18.86 -8.89 -11.74
N ALA A 164 -17.71 -9.29 -11.17
CA ALA A 164 -17.26 -8.82 -9.85
C ALA A 164 -17.16 -7.30 -9.80
N PHE A 165 -16.70 -6.66 -10.85
CA PHE A 165 -16.56 -5.20 -10.90
C PHE A 165 -17.91 -4.48 -10.86
N ASP A 166 -18.96 -5.03 -11.45
CA ASP A 166 -20.33 -4.48 -11.37
C ASP A 166 -20.86 -4.56 -9.95
N VAL A 167 -20.62 -5.67 -9.28
CA VAL A 167 -21.02 -5.87 -7.89
C VAL A 167 -20.27 -4.90 -6.96
N LEU A 168 -18.96 -4.76 -7.12
CA LEU A 168 -18.15 -3.88 -6.30
C LEU A 168 -18.55 -2.41 -6.49
N GLU A 169 -18.79 -1.97 -7.73
CA GLU A 169 -19.24 -0.61 -8.03
C GLU A 169 -20.62 -0.32 -7.45
N ALA A 170 -21.58 -1.26 -7.55
CA ALA A 170 -22.90 -1.13 -6.96
C ALA A 170 -22.86 -0.99 -5.43
N HIS A 171 -21.81 -1.47 -4.78
CA HIS A 171 -21.58 -1.34 -3.33
C HIS A 171 -20.68 -0.16 -2.95
N GLY A 172 -20.36 0.74 -3.89
CA GLY A 172 -19.63 1.97 -3.64
C GLY A 172 -18.12 1.79 -3.43
N VAL A 173 -17.55 0.67 -3.87
CA VAL A 173 -16.10 0.47 -3.91
C VAL A 173 -15.48 1.48 -4.88
N LEU A 174 -14.37 2.10 -4.49
CA LEU A 174 -13.74 3.20 -5.22
C LEU A 174 -12.66 2.75 -6.19
N GLY A 175 -12.02 1.62 -5.90
CA GLY A 175 -10.91 1.11 -6.71
C GLY A 175 -10.57 -0.31 -6.39
N ILE A 176 -9.83 -0.94 -7.31
CA ILE A 176 -9.42 -2.34 -7.26
C ILE A 176 -7.90 -2.40 -7.31
N GLU A 177 -7.32 -3.12 -6.37
CA GLU A 177 -5.90 -3.40 -6.25
C GLU A 177 -5.70 -4.85 -5.75
N MET A 178 -4.54 -5.25 -5.26
CA MET A 178 -4.29 -6.66 -4.98
C MET A 178 -3.69 -6.93 -3.58
N GLU A 179 -3.54 -5.96 -2.64
CA GLU A 179 -2.73 -6.14 -1.43
C GLU A 179 -3.32 -5.60 -0.12
N ALA A 180 -4.11 -4.53 -0.16
CA ALA A 180 -4.52 -3.78 1.04
C ALA A 180 -5.25 -4.64 2.08
N SER A 181 -6.11 -5.54 1.64
CA SER A 181 -6.85 -6.45 2.53
C SER A 181 -5.90 -7.38 3.30
N GLY A 182 -4.85 -7.88 2.65
CA GLY A 182 -3.80 -8.67 3.29
C GLY A 182 -3.01 -7.87 4.31
N LEU A 183 -2.57 -6.66 3.95
CA LEU A 183 -1.87 -5.74 4.85
C LEU A 183 -2.67 -5.47 6.12
N TYR A 184 -3.93 -5.07 6.00
CA TYR A 184 -4.79 -4.75 7.15
C TYR A 184 -5.03 -5.96 8.06
N THR A 185 -5.26 -7.13 7.47
CA THR A 185 -5.48 -8.38 8.24
C THR A 185 -4.24 -8.76 9.04
N ILE A 186 -3.05 -8.65 8.46
CA ILE A 186 -1.80 -8.99 9.14
C ILE A 186 -1.47 -7.94 10.20
N ALA A 187 -1.66 -6.65 9.90
CA ALA A 187 -1.46 -5.57 10.87
C ALA A 187 -2.34 -5.77 12.12
N ALA A 188 -3.62 -6.10 11.93
CA ALA A 188 -4.54 -6.41 13.03
C ALA A 188 -4.03 -7.58 13.88
N ARG A 189 -3.53 -8.65 13.24
CA ARG A 189 -2.99 -9.83 13.95
C ARG A 189 -1.80 -9.48 14.85
N TYR A 190 -0.94 -8.55 14.41
CA TYR A 190 0.26 -8.15 15.15
C TYR A 190 0.07 -6.90 16.03
N GLY A 191 -1.15 -6.33 16.07
CA GLY A 191 -1.44 -5.09 16.80
C GLY A 191 -0.66 -3.89 16.24
N ARG A 192 -0.45 -3.85 14.91
CA ARG A 192 0.33 -2.82 14.20
C ARG A 192 -0.59 -1.87 13.46
N ARG A 193 -0.09 -0.67 13.16
CA ARG A 193 -0.83 0.34 12.40
C ARG A 193 -0.61 0.13 10.90
N ALA A 194 -1.69 0.19 10.13
CA ALA A 194 -1.58 0.10 8.67
C ALA A 194 -2.56 1.03 7.95
N LEU A 195 -2.13 1.51 6.79
CA LEU A 195 -2.93 2.29 5.86
C LEU A 195 -2.56 1.91 4.41
N ALA A 196 -3.52 1.96 3.51
CA ALA A 196 -3.26 1.89 2.06
C ALA A 196 -3.73 3.19 1.40
N ILE A 197 -2.84 3.77 0.61
CA ILE A 197 -3.09 4.94 -0.22
C ILE A 197 -2.78 4.53 -1.66
N CYS A 198 -3.74 4.71 -2.56
CA CYS A 198 -3.60 4.32 -3.95
C CYS A 198 -3.86 5.49 -4.89
N THR A 199 -3.08 5.61 -5.96
CA THR A 199 -3.41 6.48 -7.09
C THR A 199 -4.16 5.69 -8.15
N VAL A 200 -5.23 6.27 -8.67
CA VAL A 200 -5.98 5.69 -9.81
C VAL A 200 -5.11 5.77 -11.06
N SER A 201 -4.60 4.63 -11.50
CA SER A 201 -3.72 4.51 -12.67
C SER A 201 -4.45 4.17 -13.97
N ASP A 202 -5.63 3.60 -13.86
CA ASP A 202 -6.50 3.22 -14.96
C ASP A 202 -7.97 3.23 -14.52
N LEU A 203 -8.86 3.40 -15.48
CA LEU A 203 -10.31 3.34 -15.28
C LEU A 203 -10.85 2.05 -15.88
N ILE A 204 -11.43 1.19 -15.06
CA ILE A 204 -11.84 -0.15 -15.47
C ILE A 204 -12.91 -0.09 -16.57
N ARG A 205 -13.83 0.88 -16.52
CA ARG A 205 -14.93 0.99 -17.47
C ARG A 205 -14.54 1.58 -18.84
N THR A 206 -13.68 2.58 -18.83
CA THR A 206 -13.30 3.30 -20.07
C THR A 206 -12.00 2.78 -20.68
N HIS A 207 -11.26 1.95 -19.94
CA HIS A 207 -9.92 1.45 -20.30
C HIS A 207 -8.88 2.57 -20.50
N GLU A 208 -9.17 3.78 -20.03
CA GLU A 208 -8.18 4.84 -19.94
C GLU A 208 -7.12 4.47 -18.92
N LYS A 209 -5.86 4.76 -19.22
CA LYS A 209 -4.73 4.39 -18.34
C LYS A 209 -3.57 5.36 -18.45
N THR A 210 -2.81 5.46 -17.37
CA THR A 210 -1.50 6.11 -17.34
C THR A 210 -0.42 5.21 -17.95
N SER A 211 0.72 5.80 -18.34
CA SER A 211 1.87 5.03 -18.85
C SER A 211 2.53 4.18 -17.74
N SER A 212 3.35 3.21 -18.14
CA SER A 212 4.13 2.41 -17.19
C SER A 212 5.15 3.27 -16.44
N GLU A 213 5.78 4.23 -17.12
CA GLU A 213 6.72 5.18 -16.54
C GLU A 213 6.04 6.06 -15.47
N GLU A 214 4.84 6.57 -15.76
CA GLU A 214 4.06 7.34 -14.79
C GLU A 214 3.65 6.51 -13.56
N ARG A 215 3.37 5.20 -13.74
CA ARG A 215 3.09 4.29 -12.62
C ARG A 215 4.30 4.05 -11.72
N GLU A 216 5.50 4.11 -12.26
CA GLU A 216 6.75 3.93 -11.53
C GLU A 216 7.16 5.22 -10.79
N THR A 217 7.12 6.36 -11.48
CA THR A 217 7.75 7.61 -11.04
C THR A 217 6.79 8.79 -10.85
N GLY A 218 5.58 8.74 -11.41
CA GLY A 218 4.70 9.90 -11.57
C GLY A 218 3.72 10.17 -10.43
N PHE A 219 3.62 9.30 -9.42
CA PHE A 219 2.60 9.44 -8.37
C PHE A 219 3.15 10.07 -7.09
N GLN A 220 3.93 11.13 -7.25
CA GLN A 220 4.55 11.88 -6.16
C GLN A 220 3.53 12.36 -5.11
N ALA A 221 2.36 12.86 -5.53
CA ALA A 221 1.32 13.34 -4.63
C ALA A 221 0.88 12.29 -3.60
N MET A 222 0.69 11.03 -4.02
CA MET A 222 0.36 9.92 -3.12
C MET A 222 1.50 9.67 -2.11
N VAL A 223 2.75 9.72 -2.58
CA VAL A 223 3.92 9.47 -1.72
C VAL A 223 4.08 10.60 -0.70
N GLU A 224 3.85 11.84 -1.09
CA GLU A 224 3.86 13.00 -0.16
C GLU A 224 2.81 12.85 0.93
N VAL A 225 1.56 12.48 0.57
CA VAL A 225 0.50 12.20 1.55
C VAL A 225 0.91 11.08 2.51
N ALA A 226 1.53 10.00 2.00
CA ALA A 226 1.97 8.89 2.83
C ALA A 226 3.11 9.27 3.78
N LEU A 227 4.08 10.05 3.31
CA LEU A 227 5.21 10.52 4.11
C LEU A 227 4.77 11.48 5.22
N GLU A 228 3.84 12.39 4.95
CA GLU A 228 3.28 13.28 5.98
C GLU A 228 2.46 12.48 7.01
N ALA A 229 1.59 11.58 6.56
CA ALA A 229 0.78 10.75 7.45
C ALA A 229 1.61 9.81 8.34
N ALA A 230 2.79 9.44 7.90
CA ALA A 230 3.68 8.53 8.62
C ALA A 230 4.17 9.08 9.97
N PHE A 231 4.18 10.40 10.14
CA PHE A 231 4.75 11.09 11.30
C PHE A 231 3.79 12.08 11.99
N ALA A 232 2.50 12.01 11.67
CA ALA A 232 1.44 12.80 12.30
C ALA A 232 0.97 12.23 13.64
#